data_b20e785065a8031e7b1f875d1bc6231d
#
_entry.id   b20e785065a8031e7b1f875d1bc6231d
#
_cell.length_a   1.000
_cell.length_b   1.000
_cell.length_c   1.000
_cell.angle_alpha   90.00
_cell.angle_beta   90.00
_cell.angle_gamma   90.00
#
_symmetry.space_group_name_H-M   'P 1'
#
loop_
_entity.id
_entity.type
_entity.pdbx_description
1 polymer ?
#
loop_
_entity_poly.entity_id
_entity_poly.type
_entity_poly.pdbx_seq_one_letter_code
_entity_poly.pdbx_strand_id
1 'polypeptide(L)'
;MALVTLASACQDDKYVANVTELSLVRMDPESGYSGAIVKVLGRNFSEKAKDNVVLIGGKEAKVLDANKWDLTIVVPENEPAEYEVEVTTPAGKAGGIKFLYKEKPEHVYLPSIYAGQAGKNGVQDGMGVSAMFSSPEGIIPIGGDNYYILQRGTFAIRKMDSFGRITTVKTSGAELHHPWQGAVAPSGELYFCNKSSNQLVKMDAAGVVKVVSGFTLQNPMGVKFDADGFGYLSNRNTDGGQVIKFKDDAVVKIYSIPMPTCSAVDAAGRVIVGTEDSGYLYMIDKDGEIKQIAGEGNAKGSKGDGVPGDLLGKSTIGKVNGIWCAKDGALYFCDVTAQAVRKLTPGAGGDYSKGKLETIASGFWPSDVVVSEDCAKIFVTSATTNTIRLIEII
;
A
#
# COMPACT_ATOMS: atom_id res chain seq x y z
N MET A 1 -17.62 72.37 -4.38
CA MET A 1 -16.95 71.36 -3.58
C MET A 1 -17.96 70.79 -2.64
N ALA A 2 -18.63 69.74 -3.02
CA ALA A 2 -19.66 69.11 -2.18
C ALA A 2 -19.13 67.71 -1.80
N LEU A 3 -18.95 67.51 -0.50
CA LEU A 3 -18.50 66.26 0.10
C LEU A 3 -19.71 65.33 0.15
N VAL A 4 -19.62 64.23 -0.60
CA VAL A 4 -20.62 63.14 -0.50
C VAL A 4 -20.08 62.14 0.52
N THR A 5 -20.69 62.12 1.70
CA THR A 5 -20.54 61.08 2.71
C THR A 5 -21.35 59.85 2.29
N LEU A 6 -20.68 58.76 1.91
CA LEU A 6 -21.32 57.46 1.79
C LEU A 6 -21.54 56.89 3.20
N ALA A 7 -22.77 56.89 3.62
CA ALA A 7 -23.22 56.14 4.77
C ALA A 7 -23.32 54.66 4.35
N SER A 8 -22.45 53.83 4.90
CA SER A 8 -22.57 52.37 4.83
C SER A 8 -23.73 51.95 5.72
N ALA A 9 -24.85 51.61 5.13
CA ALA A 9 -25.94 50.96 5.84
C ALA A 9 -25.55 49.48 6.08
N CYS A 10 -25.18 49.17 7.31
CA CYS A 10 -25.30 47.79 7.79
C CYS A 10 -26.77 47.41 7.76
N GLN A 11 -27.18 46.63 6.79
CA GLN A 11 -28.46 45.93 6.86
C GLN A 11 -28.36 44.89 7.96
N ASP A 12 -29.10 45.10 9.03
CA ASP A 12 -29.39 44.13 10.07
C ASP A 12 -29.95 42.87 9.40
N ASP A 13 -29.22 41.76 9.48
CA ASP A 13 -29.71 40.44 9.17
C ASP A 13 -30.81 40.01 10.14
N LYS A 14 -32.01 40.54 9.92
CA LYS A 14 -33.26 40.09 10.56
C LYS A 14 -33.89 38.93 9.80
N TYR A 15 -33.09 37.90 9.46
CA TYR A 15 -33.58 36.57 9.06
C TYR A 15 -32.92 35.49 9.89
N VAL A 16 -32.97 35.61 11.20
CA VAL A 16 -32.98 34.42 12.04
C VAL A 16 -34.42 33.93 12.02
N ALA A 17 -34.76 33.13 11.00
CA ALA A 17 -35.94 32.31 11.07
C ALA A 17 -35.85 31.55 12.39
N ASN A 18 -36.84 31.76 13.30
CA ASN A 18 -37.00 30.89 14.47
C ASN A 18 -37.39 29.52 13.97
N VAL A 19 -36.39 28.75 13.54
CA VAL A 19 -36.56 27.36 13.17
C VAL A 19 -36.71 26.57 14.47
N THR A 20 -37.98 26.49 14.90
CA THR A 20 -38.40 25.72 16.10
C THR A 20 -38.54 24.25 15.79
N GLU A 21 -38.44 23.86 14.49
CA GLU A 21 -38.60 22.51 14.04
C GLU A 21 -37.27 21.76 14.08
N LEU A 22 -37.37 20.48 14.45
CA LEU A 22 -36.25 19.52 14.36
C LEU A 22 -35.84 19.40 12.90
N SER A 23 -34.53 19.49 12.60
CA SER A 23 -34.02 19.33 11.25
C SER A 23 -32.65 18.66 11.26
N LEU A 24 -32.39 17.81 10.26
CA LEU A 24 -31.12 17.18 10.02
C LEU A 24 -30.35 17.92 8.91
N VAL A 25 -29.05 18.03 9.05
CA VAL A 25 -28.16 18.67 8.06
C VAL A 25 -27.32 17.64 7.33
N ARG A 26 -26.58 16.81 8.07
CA ARG A 26 -25.72 15.75 7.53
C ARG A 26 -25.22 14.83 8.64
N MET A 27 -24.66 13.69 8.24
CA MET A 27 -23.79 12.90 9.11
C MET A 27 -22.34 13.43 9.04
N ASP A 28 -21.56 13.22 10.08
CA ASP A 28 -20.15 13.57 10.12
C ASP A 28 -19.31 12.50 10.82
N PRO A 29 -18.57 11.69 10.08
CA PRO A 29 -18.53 11.58 8.60
C PRO A 29 -19.83 11.02 8.00
N GLU A 30 -20.03 11.25 6.68
CA GLU A 30 -21.21 10.77 5.93
C GLU A 30 -21.18 9.28 5.61
N SER A 31 -20.09 8.60 5.94
CA SER A 31 -19.90 7.16 5.75
C SER A 31 -19.08 6.54 6.87
N GLY A 32 -19.32 5.25 7.13
CA GLY A 32 -18.60 4.50 8.16
C GLY A 32 -19.03 3.03 8.16
N TYR A 33 -18.70 2.32 9.21
CA TYR A 33 -19.03 0.92 9.41
C TYR A 33 -19.79 0.73 10.73
N SER A 34 -20.41 -0.42 10.91
CA SER A 34 -21.11 -0.79 12.14
C SER A 34 -20.18 -0.67 13.36
N GLY A 35 -20.66 -0.02 14.41
CA GLY A 35 -19.88 0.27 15.61
C GLY A 35 -19.04 1.55 15.56
N ALA A 36 -18.93 2.25 14.43
CA ALA A 36 -18.26 3.54 14.35
C ALA A 36 -18.98 4.60 15.19
N ILE A 37 -18.20 5.54 15.76
CA ILE A 37 -18.75 6.71 16.44
C ILE A 37 -18.78 7.86 15.43
N VAL A 38 -19.95 8.43 15.20
CA VAL A 38 -20.20 9.50 14.24
C VAL A 38 -21.12 10.55 14.84
N LYS A 39 -21.22 11.72 14.21
CA LYS A 39 -22.15 12.76 14.59
C LYS A 39 -23.32 12.88 13.62
N VAL A 40 -24.52 13.11 14.14
CA VAL A 40 -25.65 13.61 13.38
C VAL A 40 -25.71 15.10 13.61
N LEU A 41 -25.50 15.91 12.58
CA LEU A 41 -25.56 17.36 12.65
C LEU A 41 -26.96 17.83 12.27
N GLY A 42 -27.49 18.74 13.02
CA GLY A 42 -28.86 19.25 12.83
C GLY A 42 -29.20 20.43 13.71
N ARG A 43 -30.49 20.59 14.01
CA ARG A 43 -30.99 21.63 14.89
C ARG A 43 -32.14 21.13 15.74
N ASN A 44 -32.25 21.66 16.95
CA ASN A 44 -33.34 21.42 17.91
C ASN A 44 -33.44 19.97 18.40
N PHE A 45 -32.28 19.29 18.50
CA PHE A 45 -32.21 18.04 19.24
C PHE A 45 -32.47 18.26 20.73
N SER A 46 -32.91 17.20 21.42
CA SER A 46 -32.95 17.22 22.89
C SER A 46 -31.52 17.21 23.45
N GLU A 47 -31.26 18.03 24.46
CA GLU A 47 -29.97 18.01 25.17
C GLU A 47 -29.77 16.74 26.05
N LYS A 48 -30.83 15.96 26.21
CA LYS A 48 -30.78 14.66 26.91
C LYS A 48 -30.66 13.55 25.89
N ALA A 49 -29.54 12.82 25.92
CA ALA A 49 -29.27 11.72 24.98
C ALA A 49 -30.45 10.76 24.84
N LYS A 50 -31.06 10.35 25.94
CA LYS A 50 -32.19 9.40 26.00
C LYS A 50 -33.48 9.86 25.30
N ASP A 51 -33.64 11.15 25.08
CA ASP A 51 -34.82 11.73 24.46
C ASP A 51 -34.67 11.82 22.92
N ASN A 52 -33.52 11.42 22.37
CA ASN A 52 -33.25 11.38 20.94
C ASN A 52 -33.20 9.91 20.49
N VAL A 53 -34.11 9.48 19.65
CA VAL A 53 -34.10 8.18 19.00
C VAL A 53 -33.61 8.39 17.58
N VAL A 54 -32.45 7.79 17.27
CA VAL A 54 -31.82 7.87 15.94
C VAL A 54 -31.96 6.50 15.29
N LEU A 55 -32.55 6.46 14.09
CA LEU A 55 -32.65 5.26 13.26
C LEU A 55 -31.79 5.43 12.01
N ILE A 56 -31.01 4.40 11.66
CA ILE A 56 -30.30 4.32 10.40
C ILE A 56 -30.74 3.02 9.71
N GLY A 57 -31.44 3.15 8.58
CA GLY A 57 -32.03 1.99 7.92
C GLY A 57 -33.04 1.23 8.80
N GLY A 58 -33.75 1.94 9.64
CA GLY A 58 -34.73 1.37 10.57
C GLY A 58 -34.14 0.73 11.84
N LYS A 59 -32.81 0.69 12.00
CA LYS A 59 -32.13 0.18 13.20
C LYS A 59 -31.72 1.32 14.13
N GLU A 60 -31.96 1.14 15.42
CA GLU A 60 -31.70 2.17 16.43
C GLU A 60 -30.21 2.29 16.73
N ALA A 61 -29.69 3.52 16.66
CA ALA A 61 -28.35 3.89 17.04
C ALA A 61 -28.28 4.26 18.52
N LYS A 62 -27.24 3.84 19.23
CA LYS A 62 -27.00 4.26 20.60
C LYS A 62 -26.51 5.71 20.61
N VAL A 63 -27.26 6.62 21.22
CA VAL A 63 -26.84 8.02 21.43
C VAL A 63 -25.94 8.08 22.65
N LEU A 64 -24.70 8.55 22.48
CA LEU A 64 -23.69 8.69 23.52
C LEU A 64 -23.72 10.07 24.17
N ASP A 65 -23.94 11.11 23.37
CA ASP A 65 -23.97 12.50 23.79
C ASP A 65 -24.93 13.31 22.90
N ALA A 66 -25.47 14.38 23.43
CA ALA A 66 -26.46 15.20 22.74
C ALA A 66 -26.38 16.68 23.15
N ASN A 67 -26.49 17.56 22.19
CA ASN A 67 -26.75 18.97 22.36
C ASN A 67 -27.73 19.46 21.28
N LYS A 68 -28.11 20.75 21.28
CA LYS A 68 -29.09 21.27 20.30
C LYS A 68 -28.69 21.18 18.84
N TRP A 69 -27.41 20.94 18.55
CA TRP A 69 -26.81 21.04 17.21
C TRP A 69 -26.24 19.72 16.69
N ASP A 70 -25.84 18.82 17.58
CA ASP A 70 -25.29 17.51 17.21
C ASP A 70 -25.63 16.41 18.22
N LEU A 71 -25.75 15.20 17.69
CA LEU A 71 -25.83 13.96 18.46
C LEU A 71 -24.59 13.13 18.14
N THR A 72 -23.88 12.66 19.16
CA THR A 72 -22.83 11.66 19.01
C THR A 72 -23.44 10.28 19.18
N ILE A 73 -23.32 9.44 18.16
CA ILE A 73 -23.95 8.11 18.14
C ILE A 73 -22.95 7.00 17.81
N VAL A 74 -23.32 5.77 18.19
CA VAL A 74 -22.71 4.55 17.68
C VAL A 74 -23.57 4.03 16.55
N VAL A 75 -22.98 3.86 15.37
CA VAL A 75 -23.64 3.34 14.17
C VAL A 75 -24.11 1.91 14.43
N PRO A 76 -25.41 1.57 14.27
CA PRO A 76 -25.94 0.23 14.52
C PRO A 76 -25.41 -0.79 13.48
N GLU A 77 -25.64 -2.07 13.71
CA GLU A 77 -25.28 -3.11 12.73
C GLU A 77 -26.18 -3.03 11.50
N ASN A 78 -25.57 -2.93 10.31
CA ASN A 78 -26.23 -3.02 9.00
C ASN A 78 -25.25 -3.57 7.97
N GLU A 79 -25.80 -4.10 6.87
CA GLU A 79 -25.02 -4.48 5.70
C GLU A 79 -24.48 -3.25 4.96
N PRO A 80 -23.37 -3.37 4.21
CA PRO A 80 -22.85 -2.28 3.39
C PRO A 80 -23.86 -1.82 2.33
N ALA A 81 -24.43 -0.63 2.54
CA ALA A 81 -25.36 0.04 1.63
C ALA A 81 -25.59 1.47 2.11
N GLU A 82 -26.31 2.28 1.33
CA GLU A 82 -26.76 3.61 1.72
C GLU A 82 -28.15 3.53 2.38
N TYR A 83 -28.27 4.10 3.57
CA TYR A 83 -29.49 4.07 4.36
C TYR A 83 -29.95 5.45 4.76
N GLU A 84 -31.28 5.64 4.81
CA GLU A 84 -31.92 6.84 5.36
C GLU A 84 -31.65 6.93 6.88
N VAL A 85 -31.43 8.17 7.34
CA VAL A 85 -31.28 8.52 8.75
C VAL A 85 -32.49 9.29 9.21
N GLU A 86 -33.10 8.83 10.30
CA GLU A 86 -34.25 9.47 10.93
C GLU A 86 -33.93 9.76 12.40
N VAL A 87 -34.37 10.91 12.88
CA VAL A 87 -34.26 11.27 14.30
C VAL A 87 -35.63 11.65 14.81
N THR A 88 -36.01 11.09 15.96
CA THR A 88 -37.21 11.43 16.69
C THR A 88 -36.83 12.01 18.06
N THR A 89 -37.42 13.14 18.42
CA THR A 89 -37.29 13.82 19.72
C THR A 89 -38.65 14.17 20.26
N PRO A 90 -38.81 14.65 21.50
CA PRO A 90 -40.06 15.20 21.99
C PRO A 90 -40.60 16.36 21.14
N ALA A 91 -39.76 17.05 20.39
CA ALA A 91 -40.15 18.15 19.51
C ALA A 91 -40.66 17.71 18.14
N GLY A 92 -40.53 16.43 17.77
CA GLY A 92 -40.97 15.89 16.48
C GLY A 92 -40.00 14.90 15.86
N LYS A 93 -40.20 14.64 14.56
CA LYS A 93 -39.40 13.69 13.74
C LYS A 93 -38.80 14.43 12.54
N ALA A 94 -37.55 14.13 12.21
CA ALA A 94 -36.84 14.63 11.03
C ALA A 94 -36.06 13.48 10.33
N GLY A 95 -35.88 13.63 9.01
CA GLY A 95 -35.15 12.72 8.15
C GLY A 95 -34.57 13.46 6.94
N GLY A 96 -34.33 12.75 5.83
CA GLY A 96 -33.88 13.31 4.56
C GLY A 96 -32.39 13.44 4.39
N ILE A 97 -31.59 12.82 5.29
CA ILE A 97 -30.15 12.62 5.10
C ILE A 97 -29.86 11.14 5.05
N LYS A 98 -28.70 10.79 4.52
CA LYS A 98 -28.28 9.39 4.32
C LYS A 98 -26.94 9.13 4.98
N PHE A 99 -26.69 7.86 5.27
CA PHE A 99 -25.41 7.35 5.76
C PHE A 99 -24.99 6.14 4.92
N LEU A 100 -23.77 6.19 4.38
CA LEU A 100 -23.20 5.08 3.61
C LEU A 100 -22.45 4.12 4.54
N TYR A 101 -23.01 2.93 4.75
CA TYR A 101 -22.30 1.84 5.40
C TYR A 101 -21.24 1.27 4.48
N LYS A 102 -20.04 1.17 4.98
CA LYS A 102 -18.91 0.48 4.38
C LYS A 102 -18.67 -0.84 5.10
N GLU A 103 -18.02 -1.78 4.44
CA GLU A 103 -17.48 -2.95 5.12
C GLU A 103 -16.51 -2.49 6.22
N LYS A 104 -16.64 -3.09 7.43
CA LYS A 104 -15.66 -2.87 8.48
C LYS A 104 -14.32 -3.43 7.99
N PRO A 105 -13.23 -2.64 8.01
CA PRO A 105 -11.94 -3.18 7.61
C PRO A 105 -11.59 -4.38 8.49
N GLU A 106 -11.21 -5.47 7.86
CA GLU A 106 -10.75 -6.68 8.55
C GLU A 106 -9.48 -6.38 9.38
N HIS A 107 -8.67 -5.46 8.87
CA HIS A 107 -7.44 -5.02 9.48
C HIS A 107 -7.32 -3.50 9.50
N VAL A 108 -6.67 -2.98 10.54
CA VAL A 108 -6.22 -1.59 10.62
C VAL A 108 -4.72 -1.56 10.33
N TYR A 109 -4.32 -0.70 9.42
CA TYR A 109 -2.92 -0.54 9.00
C TYR A 109 -2.35 0.74 9.59
N LEU A 110 -1.29 0.62 10.41
CA LEU A 110 -0.66 1.76 11.10
C LEU A 110 0.74 2.03 10.52
N PRO A 111 0.89 2.97 9.58
CA PRO A 111 2.19 3.30 9.00
C PRO A 111 3.01 4.20 9.93
N SER A 112 4.30 3.87 10.08
CA SER A 112 5.28 4.66 10.84
C SER A 112 6.67 4.63 10.17
N ILE A 113 7.60 5.48 10.60
CA ILE A 113 9.02 5.36 10.24
C ILE A 113 9.66 4.40 11.23
N TYR A 114 10.16 3.26 10.73
CA TYR A 114 10.82 2.25 11.54
C TYR A 114 12.33 2.50 11.69
N ALA A 115 13.00 2.83 10.58
CA ALA A 115 14.43 3.08 10.58
C ALA A 115 14.81 4.15 9.54
N GLY A 116 15.94 4.82 9.80
CA GLY A 116 16.43 5.92 8.98
C GLY A 116 15.86 7.28 9.38
N GLN A 117 16.48 8.33 8.87
CA GLN A 117 16.12 9.73 9.16
C GLN A 117 15.59 10.37 7.88
N ALA A 118 14.29 10.73 7.88
CA ALA A 118 13.65 11.32 6.71
C ALA A 118 14.41 12.57 6.23
N GLY A 119 14.73 12.61 4.93
CA GLY A 119 15.45 13.71 4.29
C GLY A 119 16.95 13.74 4.56
N LYS A 120 17.51 12.87 5.41
CA LYS A 120 18.94 12.74 5.62
C LYS A 120 19.52 11.58 4.83
N ASN A 121 20.66 11.79 4.23
CA ASN A 121 21.37 10.85 3.37
C ASN A 121 22.69 10.43 4.04
N GLY A 122 22.98 9.13 4.09
CA GLY A 122 24.23 8.64 4.63
C GLY A 122 24.30 7.13 4.82
N VAL A 123 25.42 6.68 5.35
CA VAL A 123 25.64 5.29 5.79
C VAL A 123 26.07 5.34 7.24
N GLN A 124 25.10 5.31 8.14
CA GLN A 124 25.35 5.26 9.58
C GLN A 124 24.64 4.05 10.18
N ASP A 125 25.38 3.24 10.90
CA ASP A 125 24.85 2.14 11.68
C ASP A 125 24.13 2.66 12.93
N GLY A 126 23.13 1.93 13.41
CA GLY A 126 22.39 2.33 14.61
C GLY A 126 21.08 1.58 14.78
N MET A 127 20.35 1.92 15.84
CA MET A 127 19.01 1.38 16.12
C MET A 127 17.95 2.27 15.50
N GLY A 128 17.06 1.67 14.70
CA GLY A 128 15.88 2.35 14.17
C GLY A 128 16.21 3.71 13.53
N VAL A 129 15.59 4.76 14.02
CA VAL A 129 15.76 6.14 13.50
C VAL A 129 17.13 6.77 13.79
N SER A 130 18.01 6.14 14.57
CA SER A 130 19.38 6.61 14.72
C SER A 130 20.28 6.20 13.55
N ALA A 131 19.87 5.22 12.74
CA ALA A 131 20.57 4.85 11.51
C ALA A 131 20.35 5.88 10.40
N MET A 132 21.20 5.85 9.37
CA MET A 132 21.01 6.62 8.15
C MET A 132 21.14 5.73 6.93
N PHE A 133 20.31 6.01 5.92
CA PHE A 133 20.32 5.34 4.62
C PHE A 133 20.60 6.33 3.48
N SER A 134 21.00 5.78 2.33
CA SER A 134 21.17 6.51 1.09
C SER A 134 20.41 5.78 -0.03
N SER A 135 19.21 6.24 -0.31
CA SER A 135 18.29 5.65 -1.30
C SER A 135 18.15 4.12 -1.13
N PRO A 136 17.54 3.63 -0.03
CA PRO A 136 17.28 2.20 0.15
C PRO A 136 16.21 1.75 -0.88
N GLU A 137 16.60 0.87 -1.80
CA GLU A 137 15.73 0.38 -2.87
C GLU A 137 15.17 -1.01 -2.58
N GLY A 138 16.00 -1.96 -2.20
CA GLY A 138 15.59 -3.35 -1.95
C GLY A 138 15.56 -3.68 -0.47
N ILE A 139 14.60 -4.52 -0.05
CA ILE A 139 14.52 -5.16 1.25
C ILE A 139 14.31 -6.66 1.05
N ILE A 140 15.19 -7.48 1.61
CA ILE A 140 15.30 -8.90 1.30
C ILE A 140 15.33 -9.70 2.59
N PRO A 141 14.34 -10.56 2.87
CA PRO A 141 14.34 -11.38 4.09
C PRO A 141 15.43 -12.43 4.05
N ILE A 142 16.05 -12.67 5.21
CA ILE A 142 17.10 -13.66 5.42
C ILE A 142 16.79 -14.60 6.59
N GLY A 143 15.50 -14.68 6.98
CA GLY A 143 14.98 -15.52 8.05
C GLY A 143 15.03 -14.88 9.43
N GLY A 144 14.09 -15.27 10.30
CA GLY A 144 13.97 -14.77 11.67
C GLY A 144 13.79 -13.27 11.78
N ASP A 145 13.00 -12.68 10.90
CA ASP A 145 12.79 -11.22 10.79
C ASP A 145 14.08 -10.41 10.67
N ASN A 146 15.08 -10.98 10.01
CA ASN A 146 16.28 -10.25 9.58
C ASN A 146 16.19 -9.97 8.08
N TYR A 147 16.80 -8.86 7.66
CA TYR A 147 16.70 -8.39 6.28
C TYR A 147 18.02 -7.83 5.77
N TYR A 148 18.36 -8.07 4.49
CA TYR A 148 19.30 -7.23 3.78
C TYR A 148 18.58 -6.02 3.18
N ILE A 149 19.26 -4.87 3.22
CA ILE A 149 18.80 -3.62 2.61
C ILE A 149 19.82 -3.22 1.54
N LEU A 150 19.37 -3.09 0.31
CA LEU A 150 20.20 -2.63 -0.81
C LEU A 150 20.06 -1.12 -0.95
N GLN A 151 21.19 -0.41 -0.89
CA GLN A 151 21.24 1.05 -1.01
C GLN A 151 21.82 1.48 -2.34
N ARG A 152 21.01 2.16 -3.14
CA ARG A 152 21.41 2.68 -4.44
C ARG A 152 22.40 3.85 -4.34
N GLY A 153 22.17 4.79 -3.44
CA GLY A 153 22.89 6.06 -3.40
C GLY A 153 24.36 5.93 -3.00
N THR A 154 24.71 4.93 -2.19
CA THR A 154 26.07 4.68 -1.71
C THR A 154 26.60 3.30 -2.07
N PHE A 155 25.87 2.57 -2.92
CA PHE A 155 26.21 1.22 -3.36
C PHE A 155 26.52 0.27 -2.18
N ALA A 156 25.68 0.32 -1.15
CA ALA A 156 25.91 -0.42 0.08
C ALA A 156 24.89 -1.54 0.27
N ILE A 157 25.34 -2.63 0.90
CA ILE A 157 24.48 -3.67 1.45
C ILE A 157 24.48 -3.51 2.97
N ARG A 158 23.29 -3.34 3.53
CA ARG A 158 23.08 -3.22 4.97
C ARG A 158 22.29 -4.44 5.46
N LYS A 159 22.38 -4.70 6.76
CA LYS A 159 21.56 -5.70 7.43
C LYS A 159 20.72 -5.02 8.50
N MET A 160 19.44 -5.36 8.55
CA MET A 160 18.53 -5.04 9.64
C MET A 160 18.22 -6.33 10.39
N ASP A 161 18.46 -6.36 11.70
CA ASP A 161 18.09 -7.50 12.54
C ASP A 161 16.64 -7.38 13.05
N SER A 162 16.15 -8.44 13.68
CA SER A 162 14.78 -8.51 14.22
C SER A 162 14.45 -7.46 15.30
N PHE A 163 15.48 -6.82 15.85
CA PHE A 163 15.33 -5.72 16.85
C PHE A 163 15.38 -4.35 16.20
N GLY A 164 15.60 -4.25 14.87
CA GLY A 164 15.72 -2.98 14.15
C GLY A 164 17.12 -2.37 14.21
N ARG A 165 18.16 -3.13 14.58
CA ARG A 165 19.53 -2.70 14.48
C ARG A 165 20.00 -2.76 13.03
N ILE A 166 20.52 -1.66 12.55
CA ILE A 166 21.08 -1.54 11.19
C ILE A 166 22.60 -1.61 11.29
N THR A 167 23.18 -2.52 10.52
CA THR A 167 24.65 -2.68 10.40
C THR A 167 25.05 -2.71 8.93
N THR A 168 26.28 -2.26 8.66
CA THR A 168 26.85 -2.28 7.32
C THR A 168 27.48 -3.64 7.04
N VAL A 169 27.05 -4.31 5.97
CA VAL A 169 27.61 -5.58 5.50
C VAL A 169 28.73 -5.32 4.51
N LYS A 170 28.47 -4.45 3.52
CA LYS A 170 29.44 -4.08 2.49
C LYS A 170 29.18 -2.67 2.00
N THR A 171 30.26 -1.90 1.89
CA THR A 171 30.30 -0.60 1.20
C THR A 171 31.41 -0.65 0.17
N SER A 172 31.11 -0.27 -1.05
CA SER A 172 32.05 -0.23 -2.17
C SER A 172 32.60 -1.61 -2.62
N GLY A 173 33.03 -1.64 -3.83
CA GLY A 173 33.62 -2.76 -4.54
C GLY A 173 33.32 -2.59 -6.02
N ALA A 174 34.25 -3.06 -6.88
CA ALA A 174 34.08 -2.95 -8.33
C ALA A 174 32.81 -3.65 -8.83
N GLU A 175 32.20 -4.50 -8.00
CA GLU A 175 30.98 -5.28 -8.32
C GLU A 175 29.70 -4.65 -7.77
N LEU A 176 29.75 -3.55 -7.03
CA LEU A 176 28.58 -2.87 -6.49
C LEU A 176 28.30 -1.59 -7.29
N HIS A 177 27.39 -1.68 -8.24
CA HIS A 177 26.98 -0.58 -9.11
C HIS A 177 25.48 -0.41 -9.11
N HIS A 178 24.94 0.44 -8.21
CA HIS A 178 23.54 0.74 -8.19
C HIS A 178 22.68 -0.50 -7.84
N PRO A 179 22.93 -1.17 -6.68
CA PRO A 179 22.16 -2.34 -6.27
C PRO A 179 20.70 -1.96 -6.10
N TRP A 180 19.81 -2.71 -6.74
CA TRP A 180 18.39 -2.38 -6.82
C TRP A 180 17.56 -3.31 -5.96
N GLN A 181 17.10 -4.42 -6.48
CA GLN A 181 16.35 -5.43 -5.74
C GLN A 181 16.97 -6.81 -5.91
N GLY A 182 16.63 -7.70 -4.99
CA GLY A 182 17.22 -9.03 -4.97
C GLY A 182 16.41 -10.04 -4.17
N ALA A 183 17.00 -11.21 -4.02
CA ALA A 183 16.49 -12.29 -3.19
C ALA A 183 17.63 -13.19 -2.73
N VAL A 184 17.44 -13.91 -1.63
CA VAL A 184 18.30 -15.03 -1.26
C VAL A 184 17.80 -16.27 -1.97
N ALA A 185 18.70 -16.94 -2.68
CA ALA A 185 18.41 -18.21 -3.31
C ALA A 185 18.34 -19.34 -2.25
N PRO A 186 17.69 -20.47 -2.55
CA PRO A 186 17.70 -21.63 -1.64
C PRO A 186 19.10 -22.14 -1.28
N SER A 187 20.12 -21.83 -2.09
CA SER A 187 21.54 -22.09 -1.79
C SER A 187 22.10 -21.23 -0.64
N GLY A 188 21.38 -20.16 -0.23
CA GLY A 188 21.81 -19.18 0.76
C GLY A 188 22.59 -17.98 0.19
N GLU A 189 22.87 -17.96 -1.12
CA GLU A 189 23.51 -16.83 -1.77
C GLU A 189 22.52 -15.70 -2.00
N LEU A 190 22.92 -14.45 -1.74
CA LEU A 190 22.15 -13.26 -2.07
C LEU A 190 22.37 -12.91 -3.55
N TYR A 191 21.32 -12.93 -4.34
CA TYR A 191 21.32 -12.40 -5.71
C TYR A 191 20.67 -11.02 -5.74
N PHE A 192 21.22 -10.09 -6.52
CA PHE A 192 20.64 -8.77 -6.71
C PHE A 192 21.02 -8.17 -8.07
N CYS A 193 20.21 -7.23 -8.53
CA CYS A 193 20.42 -6.52 -9.77
C CYS A 193 21.32 -5.30 -9.56
N ASN A 194 22.40 -5.20 -10.29
CA ASN A 194 23.18 -3.97 -10.50
C ASN A 194 22.61 -3.23 -11.71
N LYS A 195 21.65 -2.36 -11.47
CA LYS A 195 20.88 -1.73 -12.54
C LYS A 195 21.73 -0.95 -13.54
N SER A 196 22.65 -0.13 -13.05
CA SER A 196 23.44 0.77 -13.91
C SER A 196 24.52 0.06 -14.73
N SER A 197 24.99 -1.10 -14.29
CA SER A 197 25.97 -1.91 -15.03
C SER A 197 25.34 -3.05 -15.82
N ASN A 198 24.00 -3.15 -15.82
CA ASN A 198 23.26 -4.20 -16.52
C ASN A 198 23.71 -5.63 -16.12
N GLN A 199 23.87 -5.88 -14.83
CA GLN A 199 24.39 -7.14 -14.32
C GLN A 199 23.45 -7.76 -13.28
N LEU A 200 23.37 -9.08 -13.29
CA LEU A 200 22.97 -9.87 -12.14
C LEU A 200 24.24 -10.17 -11.34
N VAL A 201 24.17 -9.99 -10.03
CA VAL A 201 25.31 -10.17 -9.12
C VAL A 201 24.88 -11.07 -7.99
N LYS A 202 25.80 -11.86 -7.45
CA LYS A 202 25.56 -12.68 -6.26
C LYS A 202 26.64 -12.47 -5.20
N MET A 203 26.23 -12.60 -3.94
CA MET A 203 27.11 -12.53 -2.77
C MET A 203 26.95 -13.80 -1.95
N ASP A 204 28.07 -14.44 -1.65
CA ASP A 204 28.11 -15.61 -0.78
C ASP A 204 28.08 -15.26 0.71
N ALA A 205 28.03 -16.26 1.58
CA ALA A 205 28.00 -16.09 3.03
C ALA A 205 29.27 -15.43 3.60
N ALA A 206 30.39 -15.48 2.88
CA ALA A 206 31.63 -14.80 3.25
C ALA A 206 31.66 -13.32 2.82
N GLY A 207 30.59 -12.83 2.13
CA GLY A 207 30.49 -11.47 1.61
C GLY A 207 31.27 -11.25 0.30
N VAL A 208 31.69 -12.31 -0.38
CA VAL A 208 32.34 -12.21 -1.69
C VAL A 208 31.30 -11.99 -2.77
N VAL A 209 31.42 -10.88 -3.48
CA VAL A 209 30.49 -10.48 -4.55
C VAL A 209 31.07 -10.88 -5.90
N LYS A 210 30.22 -11.48 -6.76
CA LYS A 210 30.59 -11.91 -8.12
C LYS A 210 29.49 -11.57 -9.11
N VAL A 211 29.91 -11.18 -10.32
CA VAL A 211 28.97 -11.02 -11.45
C VAL A 211 28.58 -12.42 -11.94
N VAL A 212 27.28 -12.62 -12.15
CA VAL A 212 26.75 -13.83 -12.77
C VAL A 212 26.85 -13.68 -14.28
N SER A 213 27.60 -14.54 -14.91
CA SER A 213 27.84 -14.55 -16.38
C SER A 213 26.69 -15.23 -17.13
N GLY A 214 26.66 -15.05 -18.47
CA GLY A 214 25.71 -15.76 -19.33
C GLY A 214 24.37 -15.04 -19.54
N PHE A 215 24.19 -13.83 -19.00
CA PHE A 215 22.99 -13.01 -19.18
C PHE A 215 23.27 -11.80 -20.08
N THR A 216 22.36 -11.54 -21.01
CA THR A 216 22.30 -10.26 -21.74
C THR A 216 21.20 -9.42 -21.11
N LEU A 217 21.59 -8.43 -20.32
CA LEU A 217 20.65 -7.62 -19.53
C LEU A 217 20.66 -6.17 -19.96
N GLN A 218 19.50 -5.54 -19.83
CA GLN A 218 19.32 -4.10 -19.98
C GLN A 218 18.34 -3.60 -18.94
N ASN A 219 18.80 -2.76 -18.01
CA ASN A 219 18.03 -2.30 -16.85
C ASN A 219 17.42 -3.46 -16.02
N PRO A 220 18.21 -4.42 -15.52
CA PRO A 220 17.69 -5.45 -14.61
C PRO A 220 17.20 -4.78 -13.33
N MET A 221 15.98 -5.14 -12.88
CA MET A 221 15.31 -4.44 -11.79
C MET A 221 15.22 -5.29 -10.53
N GLY A 222 14.89 -6.57 -10.64
CA GLY A 222 14.72 -7.45 -9.49
C GLY A 222 14.85 -8.92 -9.85
N VAL A 223 15.10 -9.74 -8.84
CA VAL A 223 15.15 -11.19 -8.94
C VAL A 223 14.44 -11.83 -7.76
N LYS A 224 13.73 -12.93 -8.00
CA LYS A 224 13.11 -13.78 -6.97
C LYS A 224 13.36 -15.23 -7.31
N PHE A 225 13.27 -16.11 -6.30
CA PHE A 225 13.43 -17.54 -6.47
C PHE A 225 12.17 -18.27 -6.05
N ASP A 226 11.85 -19.38 -6.74
CA ASP A 226 10.89 -20.36 -6.27
C ASP A 226 11.54 -21.40 -5.35
N ALA A 227 10.71 -22.28 -4.77
CA ALA A 227 11.17 -23.32 -3.86
C ALA A 227 12.07 -24.37 -4.54
N ASP A 228 11.96 -24.52 -5.86
CA ASP A 228 12.77 -25.45 -6.66
C ASP A 228 14.11 -24.85 -7.09
N GLY A 229 14.37 -23.59 -6.71
CA GLY A 229 15.62 -22.87 -6.99
C GLY A 229 15.68 -22.24 -8.38
N PHE A 230 14.55 -22.13 -9.09
CA PHE A 230 14.51 -21.31 -10.29
C PHE A 230 14.45 -19.84 -9.92
N GLY A 231 15.35 -19.05 -10.50
CA GLY A 231 15.34 -17.60 -10.41
C GLY A 231 14.48 -16.98 -11.52
N TYR A 232 13.80 -15.89 -11.19
CA TYR A 232 13.00 -15.07 -12.11
C TYR A 232 13.53 -13.64 -12.05
N LEU A 233 14.24 -13.24 -13.10
CA LEU A 233 14.89 -11.93 -13.23
C LEU A 233 14.05 -11.01 -14.08
N SER A 234 13.60 -9.90 -13.52
CA SER A 234 12.90 -8.82 -14.23
C SER A 234 13.93 -7.97 -14.98
N ASN A 235 14.06 -8.20 -16.28
CA ASN A 235 14.90 -7.44 -17.19
C ASN A 235 14.00 -6.42 -17.93
N ARG A 236 14.04 -5.17 -17.49
CA ARG A 236 13.09 -4.16 -17.95
C ARG A 236 13.19 -3.84 -19.43
N ASN A 237 14.31 -4.02 -20.04
CA ASN A 237 14.67 -3.75 -21.44
C ASN A 237 13.73 -2.76 -22.17
N THR A 238 14.29 -1.72 -22.81
CA THR A 238 13.53 -0.71 -23.55
C THR A 238 12.79 -1.27 -24.77
N ASP A 239 13.23 -2.44 -25.29
CA ASP A 239 12.72 -3.05 -26.51
C ASP A 239 11.68 -4.17 -26.27
N GLY A 240 10.93 -4.11 -25.17
CA GLY A 240 9.80 -5.00 -24.94
C GLY A 240 9.73 -5.64 -23.56
N GLY A 241 10.79 -5.64 -22.78
CA GLY A 241 10.83 -6.22 -21.43
C GLY A 241 10.77 -7.76 -21.39
N GLN A 242 11.41 -8.33 -20.39
CA GLN A 242 11.54 -9.77 -20.25
C GLN A 242 11.57 -10.19 -18.78
N VAL A 243 10.94 -11.31 -18.46
CA VAL A 243 11.23 -12.08 -17.25
C VAL A 243 12.05 -13.29 -17.65
N ILE A 244 13.26 -13.37 -17.14
CA ILE A 244 14.22 -14.45 -17.47
C ILE A 244 14.15 -15.48 -16.36
N LYS A 245 13.66 -16.69 -16.68
CA LYS A 245 13.76 -17.85 -15.79
C LYS A 245 15.14 -18.50 -15.97
N PHE A 246 15.84 -18.71 -14.86
CA PHE A 246 17.18 -19.33 -14.85
C PHE A 246 17.33 -20.32 -13.69
N LYS A 247 18.29 -21.19 -13.80
CA LYS A 247 18.71 -22.11 -12.72
C LYS A 247 20.21 -22.36 -12.83
N ASP A 248 20.89 -22.47 -11.70
CA ASP A 248 22.34 -22.68 -11.64
C ASP A 248 23.12 -21.72 -12.56
N ASP A 249 22.74 -20.43 -12.50
CA ASP A 249 23.28 -19.34 -13.31
C ASP A 249 23.09 -19.49 -14.84
N ALA A 250 22.26 -20.42 -15.31
CA ALA A 250 21.93 -20.62 -16.71
C ALA A 250 20.50 -20.29 -17.08
N VAL A 251 20.29 -19.60 -18.20
CA VAL A 251 18.96 -19.25 -18.71
C VAL A 251 18.20 -20.51 -19.11
N VAL A 252 16.99 -20.66 -18.60
CA VAL A 252 16.07 -21.78 -18.91
C VAL A 252 14.96 -21.35 -19.87
N LYS A 253 14.35 -20.18 -19.61
CA LYS A 253 13.24 -19.67 -20.43
C LYS A 253 13.15 -18.16 -20.33
N ILE A 254 12.69 -17.52 -21.37
CA ILE A 254 12.43 -16.06 -21.41
C ILE A 254 10.94 -15.86 -21.67
N TYR A 255 10.31 -15.01 -20.87
CA TYR A 255 8.94 -14.59 -21.00
C TYR A 255 8.88 -13.11 -21.42
N SER A 256 8.13 -12.79 -22.45
CA SER A 256 7.93 -11.41 -22.90
C SER A 256 6.83 -10.76 -22.08
N ILE A 257 7.20 -9.84 -21.19
CA ILE A 257 6.30 -9.03 -20.37
C ILE A 257 6.76 -7.58 -20.47
N PRO A 258 5.88 -6.62 -20.78
CA PRO A 258 6.28 -5.24 -20.99
C PRO A 258 6.82 -4.61 -19.71
N MET A 259 8.04 -4.06 -19.79
CA MET A 259 8.70 -3.27 -18.75
C MET A 259 8.59 -3.86 -17.32
N PRO A 260 8.97 -5.12 -17.08
CA PRO A 260 8.86 -5.76 -15.77
C PRO A 260 9.85 -5.10 -14.79
N THR A 261 9.38 -4.81 -13.58
CA THR A 261 10.20 -4.16 -12.54
C THR A 261 10.51 -5.10 -11.39
N CYS A 262 9.57 -5.93 -11.02
CA CYS A 262 9.67 -6.82 -9.87
C CYS A 262 8.83 -8.08 -10.10
N SER A 263 9.10 -9.10 -9.29
CA SER A 263 8.28 -10.31 -9.27
C SER A 263 8.11 -10.83 -7.85
N ALA A 264 7.07 -11.62 -7.63
CA ALA A 264 6.87 -12.46 -6.44
C ALA A 264 6.50 -13.86 -6.88
N VAL A 265 6.84 -14.86 -6.09
CA VAL A 265 6.43 -16.25 -6.32
C VAL A 265 5.46 -16.65 -5.22
N ASP A 266 4.30 -17.16 -5.59
CA ASP A 266 3.32 -17.62 -4.61
C ASP A 266 3.53 -19.07 -4.21
N ALA A 267 2.80 -19.54 -3.19
CA ALA A 267 2.89 -20.91 -2.69
C ALA A 267 2.49 -21.97 -3.74
N ALA A 268 1.78 -21.58 -4.79
CA ALA A 268 1.46 -22.46 -5.91
C ALA A 268 2.55 -22.48 -7.00
N GLY A 269 3.64 -21.72 -6.85
CA GLY A 269 4.73 -21.61 -7.83
C GLY A 269 4.37 -20.74 -9.05
N ARG A 270 3.31 -19.91 -8.96
CA ARG A 270 2.99 -18.91 -9.98
C ARG A 270 3.83 -17.67 -9.74
N VAL A 271 4.27 -17.01 -10.81
CA VAL A 271 5.09 -15.81 -10.73
C VAL A 271 4.25 -14.59 -11.05
N ILE A 272 4.09 -13.71 -10.08
CA ILE A 272 3.37 -12.46 -10.25
C ILE A 272 4.41 -11.36 -10.60
N VAL A 273 4.13 -10.57 -11.63
CA VAL A 273 5.06 -9.59 -12.17
C VAL A 273 4.45 -8.20 -12.14
N GLY A 274 5.13 -7.30 -11.44
CA GLY A 274 4.86 -5.86 -11.48
C GLY A 274 5.56 -5.20 -12.68
N THR A 275 4.94 -4.17 -13.23
CA THR A 275 5.45 -3.47 -14.41
C THR A 275 5.51 -1.95 -14.19
N GLU A 276 6.31 -1.24 -15.01
CA GLU A 276 6.47 0.21 -14.85
C GLU A 276 5.31 1.00 -15.47
N ASP A 277 5.02 0.79 -16.75
CA ASP A 277 4.11 1.67 -17.49
C ASP A 277 2.93 0.95 -18.15
N SER A 278 2.82 -0.38 -18.00
CA SER A 278 1.73 -1.13 -18.64
C SER A 278 0.36 -0.89 -18.01
N GLY A 279 0.34 -0.49 -16.72
CA GLY A 279 -0.90 -0.36 -15.95
C GLY A 279 -1.55 -1.70 -15.57
N TYR A 280 -0.77 -2.79 -15.57
CA TYR A 280 -1.22 -4.13 -15.24
C TYR A 280 -0.27 -4.85 -14.29
N LEU A 281 -0.84 -5.78 -13.51
CA LEU A 281 -0.11 -6.90 -12.94
C LEU A 281 -0.27 -8.12 -13.87
N TYR A 282 0.83 -8.84 -14.07
CA TYR A 282 0.87 -10.07 -14.84
C TYR A 282 1.12 -11.27 -13.94
N MET A 283 0.73 -12.44 -14.40
CA MET A 283 1.04 -13.71 -13.79
C MET A 283 1.57 -14.67 -14.85
N ILE A 284 2.67 -15.34 -14.55
CA ILE A 284 3.14 -16.52 -15.29
C ILE A 284 2.64 -17.72 -14.49
N ASP A 285 1.78 -18.53 -15.06
CA ASP A 285 1.24 -19.71 -14.38
C ASP A 285 2.24 -20.90 -14.45
N LYS A 286 1.87 -22.04 -13.87
CA LYS A 286 2.73 -23.23 -13.80
C LYS A 286 3.10 -23.80 -15.17
N ASP A 287 2.21 -23.63 -16.14
CA ASP A 287 2.43 -24.10 -17.53
C ASP A 287 3.27 -23.10 -18.31
N GLY A 288 3.52 -21.93 -17.72
CA GLY A 288 4.29 -20.83 -18.31
C GLY A 288 3.47 -19.96 -19.23
N GLU A 289 2.14 -19.94 -19.07
CA GLU A 289 1.25 -19.00 -19.74
C GLU A 289 1.27 -17.66 -19.02
N ILE A 290 1.24 -16.57 -19.79
CA ILE A 290 1.21 -15.21 -19.28
C ILE A 290 -0.23 -14.68 -19.28
N LYS A 291 -0.68 -14.20 -18.13
CA LYS A 291 -2.03 -13.63 -17.94
C LYS A 291 -1.96 -12.25 -17.29
N GLN A 292 -2.80 -11.32 -17.72
CA GLN A 292 -3.07 -10.10 -16.97
C GLN A 292 -4.06 -10.43 -15.85
N ILE A 293 -3.78 -10.00 -14.62
CA ILE A 293 -4.60 -10.36 -13.45
C ILE A 293 -5.26 -9.15 -12.79
N ALA A 294 -4.73 -7.95 -12.98
CA ALA A 294 -5.32 -6.72 -12.46
C ALA A 294 -4.85 -5.52 -13.29
N GLY A 295 -5.64 -4.45 -13.29
CA GLY A 295 -5.32 -3.20 -13.99
C GLY A 295 -6.19 -2.95 -15.21
N GLU A 296 -6.14 -1.72 -15.74
CA GLU A 296 -6.89 -1.28 -16.93
C GLU A 296 -6.02 -0.58 -18.00
N GLY A 297 -4.69 -0.65 -17.85
CA GLY A 297 -3.72 -0.05 -18.77
C GLY A 297 -3.51 1.45 -18.53
N ASN A 298 -2.24 1.85 -18.34
CA ASN A 298 -1.76 3.25 -18.19
C ASN A 298 -2.59 4.15 -17.25
N ALA A 299 -3.30 3.57 -16.31
CA ALA A 299 -4.19 4.29 -15.42
C ALA A 299 -3.46 4.81 -14.18
N LYS A 300 -4.00 5.89 -13.60
CA LYS A 300 -3.50 6.50 -12.36
C LYS A 300 -4.62 6.55 -11.33
N GLY A 301 -4.28 6.36 -10.06
CA GLY A 301 -5.22 6.45 -8.96
C GLY A 301 -5.50 5.12 -8.26
N SER A 302 -6.64 5.04 -7.60
CA SER A 302 -7.05 3.90 -6.76
C SER A 302 -8.43 3.34 -7.12
N LYS A 303 -8.85 3.46 -8.38
CA LYS A 303 -10.11 2.89 -8.86
C LYS A 303 -10.18 1.40 -8.55
N GLY A 304 -11.32 0.94 -8.08
CA GLY A 304 -11.55 -0.46 -7.69
C GLY A 304 -11.05 -0.82 -6.30
N ASP A 305 -10.47 0.11 -5.54
CA ASP A 305 -10.06 -0.16 -4.16
C ASP A 305 -11.24 -0.51 -3.27
N GLY A 306 -11.07 -1.57 -2.48
CA GLY A 306 -12.06 -2.07 -1.54
C GLY A 306 -13.22 -2.83 -2.18
N VAL A 307 -13.28 -2.96 -3.49
CA VAL A 307 -14.36 -3.66 -4.19
C VAL A 307 -13.90 -5.06 -4.62
N PRO A 308 -14.45 -6.14 -4.04
CA PRO A 308 -14.13 -7.50 -4.47
C PRO A 308 -14.68 -7.81 -5.89
N GLY A 309 -14.01 -8.69 -6.60
CA GLY A 309 -14.47 -9.20 -7.89
C GLY A 309 -13.48 -9.00 -9.02
N ASP A 310 -13.99 -8.74 -10.21
CA ASP A 310 -13.15 -8.57 -11.41
C ASP A 310 -12.21 -7.37 -11.27
N LEU A 311 -10.91 -7.60 -11.23
CA LEU A 311 -9.91 -6.54 -11.15
C LEU A 311 -9.41 -6.10 -12.52
N LEU A 312 -9.44 -6.98 -13.52
CA LEU A 312 -9.03 -6.66 -14.88
C LEU A 312 -10.05 -5.72 -15.55
N GLY A 313 -9.57 -4.57 -16.02
CA GLY A 313 -10.42 -3.52 -16.60
C GLY A 313 -11.25 -2.72 -15.57
N LYS A 314 -11.17 -3.06 -14.28
CA LYS A 314 -11.95 -2.40 -13.21
C LYS A 314 -11.12 -1.82 -12.08
N SER A 315 -9.82 -2.06 -12.09
CA SER A 315 -8.88 -1.49 -11.12
C SER A 315 -7.79 -0.70 -11.82
N THR A 316 -7.20 0.26 -11.12
CA THR A 316 -6.03 0.99 -11.62
C THR A 316 -4.78 0.48 -10.95
N ILE A 317 -3.77 0.15 -11.74
CA ILE A 317 -2.43 -0.21 -11.30
C ILE A 317 -1.46 0.80 -11.92
N GLY A 318 -0.66 1.47 -11.11
CA GLY A 318 0.38 2.37 -11.59
C GLY A 318 1.72 1.67 -11.83
N LYS A 319 2.81 2.38 -11.64
CA LYS A 319 4.16 1.82 -11.66
C LYS A 319 4.39 0.99 -10.41
N VAL A 320 4.59 -0.30 -10.58
CA VAL A 320 4.88 -1.23 -9.48
C VAL A 320 6.38 -1.40 -9.35
N ASN A 321 6.97 -0.98 -8.24
CA ASN A 321 8.41 -1.08 -8.02
C ASN A 321 8.81 -2.34 -7.25
N GLY A 322 8.09 -2.70 -6.19
CA GLY A 322 8.33 -3.88 -5.38
C GLY A 322 7.05 -4.66 -5.19
N ILE A 323 7.14 -5.98 -5.07
CA ILE A 323 6.01 -6.89 -4.84
C ILE A 323 6.42 -8.04 -3.95
N TRP A 324 5.54 -8.43 -3.04
CA TRP A 324 5.70 -9.55 -2.13
C TRP A 324 4.44 -10.39 -2.07
N CYS A 325 4.58 -11.70 -2.08
CA CYS A 325 3.50 -12.64 -1.79
C CYS A 325 3.64 -13.12 -0.35
N ALA A 326 2.66 -12.85 0.49
CA ALA A 326 2.64 -13.30 1.87
C ALA A 326 2.17 -14.76 1.99
N LYS A 327 2.35 -15.36 3.17
CA LYS A 327 1.99 -16.77 3.42
C LYS A 327 0.49 -17.05 3.27
N ASP A 328 -0.36 -16.06 3.50
CA ASP A 328 -1.82 -16.12 3.29
C ASP A 328 -2.22 -16.02 1.81
N GLY A 329 -1.27 -15.85 0.91
CA GLY A 329 -1.46 -15.69 -0.52
C GLY A 329 -1.79 -14.27 -0.96
N ALA A 330 -1.90 -13.30 -0.06
CA ALA A 330 -2.09 -11.91 -0.43
C ALA A 330 -0.82 -11.32 -1.04
N LEU A 331 -0.98 -10.47 -2.05
CA LEU A 331 0.09 -9.71 -2.65
C LEU A 331 0.15 -8.33 -2.03
N TYR A 332 1.33 -7.90 -1.64
CA TYR A 332 1.61 -6.54 -1.21
C TYR A 332 2.56 -5.90 -2.22
N PHE A 333 2.25 -4.71 -2.70
CA PHE A 333 3.08 -4.07 -3.71
C PHE A 333 3.17 -2.55 -3.57
N CYS A 334 4.28 -2.02 -4.05
CA CYS A 334 4.60 -0.61 -4.08
C CYS A 334 4.08 0.00 -5.39
N ASP A 335 2.96 0.71 -5.33
CA ASP A 335 2.44 1.50 -6.45
C ASP A 335 3.03 2.92 -6.36
N VAL A 336 4.09 3.15 -7.11
CA VAL A 336 4.82 4.43 -7.09
C VAL A 336 3.99 5.57 -7.64
N THR A 337 3.17 5.31 -8.66
CA THR A 337 2.32 6.32 -9.27
C THR A 337 1.23 6.80 -8.31
N ALA A 338 0.67 5.89 -7.54
CA ALA A 338 -0.30 6.20 -6.50
C ALA A 338 0.36 6.71 -5.19
N GLN A 339 1.71 6.64 -5.08
CA GLN A 339 2.45 6.89 -3.84
C GLN A 339 1.90 6.08 -2.66
N ALA A 340 1.68 4.78 -2.90
CA ALA A 340 0.95 3.93 -1.99
C ALA A 340 1.52 2.51 -1.94
N VAL A 341 1.32 1.86 -0.80
CA VAL A 341 1.41 0.41 -0.66
C VAL A 341 0.02 -0.16 -0.79
N ARG A 342 -0.13 -1.15 -1.66
CA ARG A 342 -1.40 -1.78 -1.96
C ARG A 342 -1.37 -3.26 -1.63
N LYS A 343 -2.53 -3.79 -1.24
CA LYS A 343 -2.76 -5.21 -0.98
C LYS A 343 -3.75 -5.75 -2.00
N LEU A 344 -3.45 -6.89 -2.60
CA LEU A 344 -4.37 -7.66 -3.41
C LEU A 344 -4.62 -9.01 -2.72
N THR A 345 -5.79 -9.16 -2.13
CA THR A 345 -6.27 -10.42 -1.56
C THR A 345 -6.89 -11.24 -2.69
N PRO A 346 -6.44 -12.47 -2.95
CA PRO A 346 -7.00 -13.28 -4.03
C PRO A 346 -8.45 -13.69 -3.73
N GLY A 347 -9.23 -13.90 -4.77
CA GLY A 347 -10.57 -14.48 -4.68
C GLY A 347 -10.56 -15.99 -4.40
N ALA A 348 -11.72 -16.60 -4.48
CA ALA A 348 -11.89 -18.03 -4.26
C ALA A 348 -10.92 -18.87 -5.13
N GLY A 349 -10.31 -19.90 -4.54
CA GLY A 349 -9.34 -20.75 -5.22
C GLY A 349 -8.00 -20.07 -5.51
N GLY A 350 -7.72 -18.92 -4.90
CA GLY A 350 -6.48 -18.19 -5.12
C GLY A 350 -6.43 -17.43 -6.45
N ASP A 351 -7.58 -17.05 -7.00
CA ASP A 351 -7.67 -16.30 -8.24
C ASP A 351 -7.46 -14.80 -7.99
N TYR A 352 -6.29 -14.29 -8.37
CA TYR A 352 -5.94 -12.89 -8.22
C TYR A 352 -6.82 -11.96 -9.08
N SER A 353 -7.34 -12.43 -10.22
CA SER A 353 -8.18 -11.62 -11.10
C SER A 353 -9.58 -11.34 -10.53
N LYS A 354 -10.00 -12.11 -9.55
CA LYS A 354 -11.28 -12.04 -8.83
C LYS A 354 -11.11 -11.58 -7.38
N GLY A 355 -10.00 -11.00 -7.08
CA GLY A 355 -9.60 -10.62 -5.73
C GLY A 355 -10.19 -9.28 -5.26
N LYS A 356 -9.63 -8.79 -4.15
CA LYS A 356 -9.90 -7.46 -3.59
C LYS A 356 -8.60 -6.68 -3.55
N LEU A 357 -8.60 -5.50 -4.17
CA LEU A 357 -7.48 -4.58 -4.18
C LEU A 357 -7.72 -3.46 -3.16
N GLU A 358 -6.74 -3.16 -2.31
CA GLU A 358 -6.86 -2.16 -1.25
C GLU A 358 -5.60 -1.31 -1.16
N THR A 359 -5.76 -0.01 -0.91
CA THR A 359 -4.67 0.87 -0.50
C THR A 359 -4.52 0.80 1.02
N ILE A 360 -3.37 0.31 1.51
CA ILE A 360 -3.12 0.09 2.95
C ILE A 360 -2.25 1.17 3.59
N ALA A 361 -1.48 1.90 2.79
CA ALA A 361 -0.74 3.08 3.21
C ALA A 361 -0.47 3.98 2.00
N SER A 362 -0.41 5.30 2.20
CA SER A 362 -0.17 6.26 1.13
C SER A 362 0.58 7.51 1.63
N GLY A 363 0.86 8.45 0.71
CA GLY A 363 1.52 9.73 1.02
C GLY A 363 3.04 9.63 1.10
N PHE A 364 3.66 8.60 0.51
CA PHE A 364 5.10 8.48 0.36
C PHE A 364 5.45 7.64 -0.89
N TRP A 365 6.70 7.69 -1.32
CA TRP A 365 7.19 6.94 -2.48
C TRP A 365 7.77 5.60 -2.04
N PRO A 366 7.03 4.49 -2.12
CA PRO A 366 7.53 3.18 -1.74
C PRO A 366 8.45 2.62 -2.83
N SER A 367 9.53 1.91 -2.43
CA SER A 367 10.48 1.29 -3.36
C SER A 367 10.32 -0.23 -3.40
N ASP A 368 10.41 -0.91 -2.25
CA ASP A 368 10.24 -2.36 -2.13
C ASP A 368 9.49 -2.70 -0.84
N VAL A 369 8.89 -3.88 -0.79
CA VAL A 369 8.02 -4.31 0.31
C VAL A 369 8.25 -5.76 0.65
N VAL A 370 8.23 -6.06 1.96
CA VAL A 370 8.21 -7.43 2.49
C VAL A 370 7.24 -7.52 3.67
N VAL A 371 6.68 -8.70 3.89
CA VAL A 371 5.83 -9.01 5.05
C VAL A 371 6.60 -9.92 5.99
N SER A 372 6.51 -9.66 7.30
CA SER A 372 7.11 -10.49 8.34
C SER A 372 6.56 -11.93 8.32
N GLU A 373 7.30 -12.86 8.92
CA GLU A 373 6.92 -14.27 8.93
C GLU A 373 5.58 -14.55 9.62
N ASP A 374 5.23 -13.74 10.61
CA ASP A 374 3.95 -13.79 11.35
C ASP A 374 2.81 -13.04 10.64
N CYS A 375 3.08 -12.42 9.50
CA CYS A 375 2.16 -11.57 8.73
C CYS A 375 1.61 -10.35 9.51
N ALA A 376 2.21 -9.97 10.64
CA ALA A 376 1.76 -8.83 11.46
C ALA A 376 2.41 -7.49 11.08
N LYS A 377 3.51 -7.52 10.32
CA LYS A 377 4.31 -6.35 9.97
C LYS A 377 4.64 -6.33 8.48
N ILE A 378 4.54 -5.15 7.90
CA ILE A 378 4.96 -4.89 6.52
C ILE A 378 6.08 -3.86 6.57
N PHE A 379 7.26 -4.23 6.09
CA PHE A 379 8.38 -3.31 5.95
C PHE A 379 8.47 -2.80 4.52
N VAL A 380 8.65 -1.48 4.38
CA VAL A 380 8.68 -0.80 3.09
C VAL A 380 9.90 0.12 3.03
N THR A 381 10.75 -0.07 2.05
CA THR A 381 11.81 0.91 1.76
C THR A 381 11.24 2.12 1.04
N SER A 382 11.81 3.29 1.32
CA SER A 382 11.50 4.54 0.62
C SER A 382 12.80 5.25 0.27
N ALA A 383 13.23 5.08 -0.97
CA ALA A 383 14.50 5.62 -1.46
C ALA A 383 14.52 7.16 -1.47
N THR A 384 13.38 7.79 -1.73
CA THR A 384 13.26 9.25 -1.77
C THR A 384 13.33 9.90 -0.40
N THR A 385 12.86 9.19 0.65
CA THR A 385 12.89 9.70 2.03
C THR A 385 14.06 9.16 2.85
N ASN A 386 14.85 8.22 2.31
CA ASN A 386 15.96 7.55 3.00
C ASN A 386 15.50 6.81 4.26
N THR A 387 14.35 6.15 4.22
CA THR A 387 13.75 5.47 5.38
C THR A 387 13.31 4.05 5.06
N ILE A 388 13.18 3.24 6.11
CA ILE A 388 12.36 2.04 6.14
C ILE A 388 11.11 2.37 6.94
N ARG A 389 9.94 2.12 6.37
CA ARG A 389 8.66 2.27 7.04
C ARG A 389 8.16 0.91 7.53
N LEU A 390 7.45 0.94 8.63
CA LEU A 390 6.69 -0.17 9.17
C LEU A 390 5.21 0.15 9.03
N ILE A 391 4.43 -0.82 8.54
CA ILE A 391 2.98 -0.81 8.60
C ILE A 391 2.60 -1.99 9.49
N GLU A 392 2.10 -1.71 10.67
CA GLU A 392 1.59 -2.73 11.58
C GLU A 392 0.15 -3.09 11.19
N ILE A 393 -0.17 -4.38 11.25
CA ILE A 393 -1.50 -4.93 10.97
C ILE A 393 -2.15 -5.27 12.32
N ILE A 394 -3.27 -4.62 12.64
CA ILE A 394 -4.02 -4.78 13.89
C ILE A 394 -5.43 -5.32 13.59
#